data_548bcfc0a99610ac4d45723401f472e5
#
_entry.id   548bcfc0a99610ac4d45723401f472e5
#
_cell.length_a   1.000
_cell.length_b   1.000
_cell.length_c   1.000
_cell.angle_alpha   90.00
_cell.angle_beta   90.00
_cell.angle_gamma   90.00
#
_symmetry.space_group_name_H-M   'P 1'
#
loop_
_entity.id
_entity.type
_entity.pdbx_description
1 polymer ?
#
loop_
_entity_poly.entity_id
_entity_poly.type
_entity_poly.pdbx_seq_one_letter_code
_entity_poly.pdbx_strand_id
1 'polypeptide(L)'
;VAGRWQYDERHLCHSPQERLFFQGDWQEGLLPVQGVGEATLAQYRRFAERVQALGKAARFTMPMLKSFDAKRPLAPAHQALDAMTFAAWLDQEGLDDPHLRWYLDYCCRDDYGAGTARVSAWAGIHYFASRHGFHAPGEAAAEDREGVLTWPEGNGWLTQRLAAPLHDGGQLRTACSVLRITEGRHGVQVDAFNHATDSVERWQA
;
A
#
# COMPACT_ATOMS: atom_id res chain seq x y z
N VAL A 1 10.58 26.83 6.12
CA VAL A 1 11.56 27.67 6.78
C VAL A 1 12.82 26.83 7.00
N ALA A 2 13.97 27.36 6.63
CA ALA A 2 15.28 26.66 6.77
C ALA A 2 15.37 25.26 6.12
N GLY A 3 14.71 25.04 4.96
CA GLY A 3 14.79 23.76 4.21
C GLY A 3 13.95 22.61 4.80
N ARG A 4 13.16 22.86 5.82
CA ARG A 4 12.21 21.88 6.36
C ARG A 4 10.79 22.14 5.81
N TRP A 5 10.13 21.07 5.41
CA TRP A 5 8.69 21.12 5.09
C TRP A 5 7.90 21.43 6.35
N GLN A 6 6.91 22.31 6.22
CA GLN A 6 5.91 22.56 7.25
C GLN A 6 4.55 22.19 6.67
N TYR A 7 3.78 21.44 7.42
CA TYR A 7 2.44 21.02 7.07
C TYR A 7 1.43 21.78 7.92
N ASP A 8 0.27 22.04 7.36
CA ASP A 8 -0.85 22.58 8.10
C ASP A 8 -1.48 21.45 8.94
N GLU A 9 -1.59 21.63 10.25
CA GLU A 9 -2.13 20.63 11.18
C GLU A 9 -3.53 20.14 10.79
N ARG A 10 -4.32 20.96 10.11
CA ARG A 10 -5.63 20.55 9.60
C ARG A 10 -5.58 19.44 8.57
N HIS A 11 -4.43 19.25 7.93
CA HIS A 11 -4.19 18.19 6.93
C HIS A 11 -3.41 17.00 7.48
N LEU A 12 -3.14 16.98 8.79
CA LEU A 12 -2.43 15.87 9.42
C LEU A 12 -3.41 15.01 10.23
N CYS A 13 -3.44 13.73 9.93
CA CYS A 13 -4.08 12.72 10.76
C CYS A 13 -3.01 12.05 11.61
N HIS A 14 -3.01 12.38 12.89
CA HIS A 14 -2.14 11.76 13.87
C HIS A 14 -2.79 10.47 14.33
N SER A 15 -2.33 9.37 13.81
CA SER A 15 -2.72 8.02 14.20
C SER A 15 -4.20 7.70 13.99
N PRO A 16 -4.58 7.02 12.92
CA PRO A 16 -5.82 6.26 12.96
C PRO A 16 -5.71 5.28 14.13
N GLN A 17 -6.53 5.46 15.14
CA GLN A 17 -6.54 4.57 16.31
C GLN A 17 -7.25 3.28 15.91
N GLU A 18 -6.51 2.37 15.33
CA GLU A 18 -6.96 1.01 15.14
C GLU A 18 -6.96 0.29 16.47
N ARG A 19 -8.06 -0.35 16.80
CA ARG A 19 -8.20 -1.14 18.01
C ARG A 19 -8.78 -2.51 17.71
N LEU A 20 -8.27 -3.50 18.39
CA LEU A 20 -8.75 -4.86 18.31
C LEU A 20 -9.47 -5.25 19.60
N PHE A 21 -10.68 -5.77 19.48
CA PHE A 21 -11.35 -6.47 20.59
C PHE A 21 -10.96 -7.93 20.55
N PHE A 22 -10.16 -8.37 21.53
CA PHE A 22 -9.59 -9.70 21.56
C PHE A 22 -9.69 -10.30 22.97
N GLN A 23 -10.19 -11.53 23.08
CA GLN A 23 -10.35 -12.26 24.35
C GLN A 23 -11.10 -11.48 25.46
N GLY A 24 -12.07 -10.65 25.07
CA GLY A 24 -12.91 -9.91 26.02
C GLY A 24 -12.42 -8.49 26.32
N ASP A 25 -11.24 -8.09 25.86
CA ASP A 25 -10.64 -6.78 26.10
C ASP A 25 -10.29 -6.04 24.82
N TRP A 26 -10.25 -4.71 24.89
CA TRP A 26 -9.75 -3.84 23.85
C TRP A 26 -8.25 -3.61 23.97
N GLN A 27 -7.54 -3.73 22.87
CA GLN A 27 -6.13 -3.35 22.76
C GLN A 27 -5.90 -2.37 21.61
N GLU A 28 -4.84 -1.56 21.70
CA GLU A 28 -4.37 -0.70 20.62
C GLU A 28 -3.70 -1.54 19.51
N GLY A 29 -3.93 -1.16 18.25
CA GLY A 29 -3.44 -1.86 17.07
C GLY A 29 -4.22 -3.13 16.75
N LEU A 30 -3.98 -3.69 15.57
CA LEU A 30 -4.69 -4.87 15.05
C LEU A 30 -3.98 -6.19 15.36
N LEU A 31 -2.69 -6.16 15.70
CA LEU A 31 -1.92 -7.37 16.01
C LEU A 31 -2.11 -7.75 17.48
N PRO A 32 -2.63 -8.94 17.82
CA PRO A 32 -2.82 -9.36 19.21
C PRO A 32 -1.50 -9.40 19.98
N VAL A 33 -1.42 -8.70 21.10
CA VAL A 33 -0.26 -8.74 22.02
C VAL A 33 -0.67 -9.09 23.45
N GLN A 34 -1.89 -8.76 23.85
CA GLN A 34 -2.44 -9.16 25.15
C GLN A 34 -3.06 -10.54 25.02
N GLY A 35 -2.85 -11.39 26.03
CA GLY A 35 -3.42 -12.73 26.06
C GLY A 35 -2.77 -13.75 25.10
N VAL A 36 -1.65 -13.39 24.44
CA VAL A 36 -0.87 -14.31 23.60
C VAL A 36 0.36 -14.82 24.35
N GLY A 37 0.86 -15.99 23.95
CA GLY A 37 2.03 -16.61 24.57
C GLY A 37 3.36 -16.01 24.09
N GLU A 38 4.44 -16.25 24.85
CA GLU A 38 5.79 -15.80 24.50
C GLU A 38 6.26 -16.36 23.15
N ALA A 39 5.82 -17.55 22.76
CA ALA A 39 6.13 -18.12 21.45
C ALA A 39 5.59 -17.26 20.29
N THR A 40 4.38 -16.73 20.44
CA THR A 40 3.77 -15.78 19.49
C THR A 40 4.59 -14.48 19.40
N LEU A 41 4.92 -13.90 20.56
CA LEU A 41 5.71 -12.66 20.63
C LEU A 41 7.11 -12.86 20.04
N ALA A 42 7.71 -14.03 20.23
CA ALA A 42 8.99 -14.38 19.62
C ALA A 42 8.92 -14.42 18.07
N GLN A 43 7.82 -14.92 17.50
CA GLN A 43 7.63 -14.90 16.05
C GLN A 43 7.42 -13.47 15.51
N TYR A 44 6.76 -12.58 16.27
CA TYR A 44 6.64 -11.17 15.90
C TYR A 44 8.02 -10.51 15.81
N ARG A 45 8.86 -10.68 16.85
CA ARG A 45 10.25 -10.16 16.84
C ARG A 45 11.05 -10.72 15.68
N ARG A 46 10.98 -12.03 15.44
CA ARG A 46 11.67 -12.67 14.33
C ARG A 46 11.23 -12.13 12.98
N PHE A 47 9.94 -11.91 12.77
CA PHE A 47 9.44 -11.29 11.55
C PHE A 47 9.95 -9.86 11.39
N ALA A 48 9.94 -9.04 12.45
CA ALA A 48 10.49 -7.68 12.45
C ALA A 48 11.98 -7.67 12.05
N GLU A 49 12.80 -8.56 12.63
CA GLU A 49 14.22 -8.71 12.31
C GLU A 49 14.44 -9.08 10.84
N ARG A 50 13.62 -9.99 10.29
CA ARG A 50 13.72 -10.39 8.89
C ARG A 50 13.36 -9.26 7.94
N VAL A 51 12.28 -8.52 8.21
CA VAL A 51 11.89 -7.33 7.42
C VAL A 51 13.00 -6.28 7.46
N GLN A 52 13.58 -6.01 8.63
CA GLN A 52 14.68 -5.07 8.77
C GLN A 52 15.93 -5.51 8.01
N ALA A 53 16.28 -6.79 8.08
CA ALA A 53 17.44 -7.34 7.38
C ALA A 53 17.29 -7.22 5.85
N LEU A 54 16.10 -7.55 5.34
CA LEU A 54 15.78 -7.44 3.91
C LEU A 54 15.76 -5.98 3.46
N GLY A 55 15.21 -5.07 4.25
CA GLY A 55 15.23 -3.63 3.97
C GLY A 55 16.65 -3.02 3.94
N LYS A 56 17.60 -3.58 4.72
CA LYS A 56 19.02 -3.20 4.66
C LYS A 56 19.74 -3.80 3.46
N ALA A 57 19.38 -5.02 3.05
CA ALA A 57 20.03 -5.72 1.94
C ALA A 57 19.64 -5.16 0.57
N ALA A 58 18.42 -4.66 0.44
CA ALA A 58 17.91 -4.08 -0.79
C ALA A 58 16.81 -3.05 -0.52
N ARG A 59 16.81 -1.97 -1.28
CA ARG A 59 15.94 -0.82 -1.02
C ARG A 59 14.48 -1.11 -1.43
N PHE A 60 13.58 -0.99 -0.47
CA PHE A 60 12.16 -0.86 -0.68
C PHE A 60 11.75 0.61 -0.62
N THR A 61 10.99 1.09 -1.60
CA THR A 61 10.67 2.53 -1.72
C THR A 61 9.17 2.80 -1.76
N MET A 62 8.80 3.98 -1.28
CA MET A 62 7.52 4.61 -1.58
C MET A 62 7.77 5.82 -2.49
N PRO A 63 7.11 5.96 -3.65
CA PRO A 63 6.22 4.94 -4.26
C PRO A 63 7.00 3.69 -4.69
N MET A 64 6.28 2.57 -4.77
CA MET A 64 6.80 1.25 -5.13
C MET A 64 7.61 1.24 -6.43
N LEU A 65 7.17 2.01 -7.43
CA LEU A 65 7.81 2.10 -8.75
C LEU A 65 9.28 2.57 -8.70
N LYS A 66 9.72 3.22 -7.62
CA LYS A 66 11.12 3.60 -7.45
C LYS A 66 12.01 2.44 -7.00
N SER A 67 11.43 1.32 -6.54
CA SER A 67 12.18 0.11 -6.21
C SER A 67 12.64 -0.64 -7.45
N PHE A 68 11.97 -0.43 -8.57
CA PHE A 68 12.32 -0.97 -9.89
C PHE A 68 11.97 0.04 -10.96
N ASP A 69 12.79 0.14 -11.99
CA ASP A 69 12.48 0.84 -13.23
C ASP A 69 12.93 -0.01 -14.43
N ALA A 70 12.46 0.33 -15.63
CA ALA A 70 12.79 -0.42 -16.85
C ALA A 70 14.30 -0.49 -17.13
N LYS A 71 15.11 0.42 -16.57
CA LYS A 71 16.57 0.47 -16.73
C LYS A 71 17.31 -0.22 -15.58
N ARG A 72 16.62 -0.54 -14.51
CA ARG A 72 17.18 -1.20 -13.32
C ARG A 72 16.26 -2.35 -12.90
N PRO A 73 16.48 -3.56 -13.40
CA PRO A 73 15.72 -4.72 -12.98
C PRO A 73 15.85 -4.91 -11.47
N LEU A 74 14.85 -5.54 -10.85
CA LEU A 74 14.91 -5.95 -9.46
C LEU A 74 16.24 -6.66 -9.17
N ALA A 75 16.87 -6.32 -8.04
CA ALA A 75 18.02 -7.04 -7.55
C ALA A 75 17.71 -8.56 -7.47
N PRO A 76 18.69 -9.45 -7.70
CA PRO A 76 18.45 -10.90 -7.69
C PRO A 76 17.74 -11.39 -6.42
N ALA A 77 18.08 -10.83 -5.25
CA ALA A 77 17.39 -11.14 -3.99
C ALA A 77 15.90 -10.75 -4.01
N HIS A 78 15.55 -9.61 -4.62
CA HIS A 78 14.17 -9.20 -4.78
C HIS A 78 13.42 -10.05 -5.81
N GLN A 79 14.09 -10.47 -6.88
CA GLN A 79 13.50 -11.38 -7.86
C GLN A 79 13.15 -12.74 -7.24
N ALA A 80 14.01 -13.26 -6.38
CA ALA A 80 13.73 -14.50 -5.65
C ALA A 80 12.52 -14.39 -4.72
N LEU A 81 12.37 -13.26 -4.04
CA LEU A 81 11.19 -12.98 -3.22
C LEU A 81 9.92 -12.81 -4.05
N ASP A 82 10.01 -12.18 -5.21
CA ASP A 82 8.86 -11.98 -6.09
C ASP A 82 8.41 -13.26 -6.80
N ALA A 83 9.31 -14.23 -6.95
CA ALA A 83 9.03 -15.53 -7.57
C ALA A 83 8.26 -16.50 -6.67
N MET A 84 8.05 -16.20 -5.39
CA MET A 84 7.30 -17.05 -4.47
C MET A 84 6.17 -16.28 -3.78
N THR A 85 5.16 -17.01 -3.30
CA THR A 85 4.08 -16.39 -2.51
C THR A 85 4.58 -16.00 -1.12
N PHE A 86 3.93 -15.02 -0.51
CA PHE A 86 4.27 -14.62 0.85
C PHE A 86 4.03 -15.74 1.85
N ALA A 87 2.97 -16.54 1.67
CA ALA A 87 2.72 -17.73 2.49
C ALA A 87 3.88 -18.73 2.40
N ALA A 88 4.39 -19.04 1.20
CA ALA A 88 5.51 -19.95 1.02
C ALA A 88 6.81 -19.42 1.67
N TRP A 89 7.06 -18.11 1.58
CA TRP A 89 8.19 -17.50 2.26
C TRP A 89 8.06 -17.59 3.79
N LEU A 90 6.89 -17.33 4.33
CA LEU A 90 6.61 -17.47 5.76
C LEU A 90 6.84 -18.92 6.25
N ASP A 91 6.46 -19.91 5.43
CA ASP A 91 6.73 -21.32 5.72
C ASP A 91 8.23 -21.63 5.76
N GLN A 92 9.00 -21.12 4.79
CA GLN A 92 10.47 -21.26 4.74
C GLN A 92 11.16 -20.64 5.94
N GLU A 93 10.65 -19.49 6.42
CA GLU A 93 11.17 -18.82 7.60
C GLU A 93 10.70 -19.45 8.92
N GLY A 94 9.81 -20.46 8.88
CA GLY A 94 9.22 -21.07 10.07
C GLY A 94 8.39 -20.09 10.89
N LEU A 95 7.70 -19.18 10.22
CA LEU A 95 6.79 -18.18 10.80
C LEU A 95 5.36 -18.72 10.65
N ASP A 96 4.93 -19.56 11.57
CA ASP A 96 3.69 -20.32 11.52
C ASP A 96 2.64 -19.91 12.55
N ASP A 97 2.94 -18.92 13.40
CA ASP A 97 2.00 -18.42 14.39
C ASP A 97 0.70 -17.92 13.75
N PRO A 98 -0.47 -18.39 14.21
CA PRO A 98 -1.75 -18.06 13.58
C PRO A 98 -2.13 -16.59 13.69
N HIS A 99 -1.74 -15.88 14.76
CA HIS A 99 -2.04 -14.46 14.92
C HIS A 99 -1.17 -13.61 13.98
N LEU A 100 0.12 -13.94 13.88
CA LEU A 100 1.02 -13.29 12.91
C LEU A 100 0.49 -13.51 11.49
N ARG A 101 0.18 -14.75 11.12
CA ARG A 101 -0.33 -15.10 9.78
C ARG A 101 -1.63 -14.39 9.44
N TRP A 102 -2.56 -14.31 10.39
CA TRP A 102 -3.81 -13.59 10.22
C TRP A 102 -3.56 -12.10 9.94
N TYR A 103 -2.69 -11.45 10.71
CA TYR A 103 -2.38 -10.05 10.54
C TYR A 103 -1.69 -9.75 9.20
N LEU A 104 -0.71 -10.58 8.81
CA LEU A 104 -0.02 -10.42 7.53
C LEU A 104 -0.94 -10.66 6.34
N ASP A 105 -1.88 -11.60 6.46
CA ASP A 105 -2.92 -11.83 5.45
C ASP A 105 -3.89 -10.65 5.35
N TYR A 106 -4.27 -10.07 6.49
CA TYR A 106 -5.07 -8.84 6.54
C TYR A 106 -4.37 -7.70 5.80
N CYS A 107 -3.10 -7.42 6.10
CA CYS A 107 -2.32 -6.37 5.43
C CYS A 107 -2.23 -6.59 3.91
N CYS A 108 -2.07 -7.83 3.46
CA CYS A 108 -2.05 -8.15 2.04
C CYS A 108 -3.41 -7.91 1.37
N ARG A 109 -4.50 -8.27 2.02
CA ARG A 109 -5.86 -8.04 1.48
C ARG A 109 -6.19 -6.55 1.42
N ASP A 110 -5.72 -5.78 2.38
CA ASP A 110 -5.93 -4.33 2.44
C ASP A 110 -5.20 -3.63 1.28
N ASP A 111 -3.90 -3.84 1.12
CA ASP A 111 -3.09 -3.15 0.10
C ASP A 111 -3.25 -3.74 -1.31
N TYR A 112 -3.45 -5.05 -1.45
CA TYR A 112 -3.38 -5.75 -2.75
C TYR A 112 -4.66 -6.46 -3.17
N GLY A 113 -5.71 -6.48 -2.33
CA GLY A 113 -6.96 -7.17 -2.62
C GLY A 113 -6.85 -8.69 -2.66
N ALA A 114 -5.72 -9.27 -2.17
CA ALA A 114 -5.46 -10.69 -2.17
C ALA A 114 -4.67 -11.11 -0.93
N GLY A 115 -4.90 -12.32 -0.41
CA GLY A 115 -4.20 -12.83 0.76
C GLY A 115 -2.79 -13.36 0.45
N THR A 116 -2.08 -13.74 1.51
CA THR A 116 -0.67 -14.18 1.48
C THR A 116 -0.41 -15.37 0.54
N ALA A 117 -1.42 -16.20 0.27
CA ALA A 117 -1.32 -17.33 -0.67
C ALA A 117 -1.21 -16.91 -2.15
N ARG A 118 -1.47 -15.65 -2.48
CA ARG A 118 -1.45 -15.11 -3.85
C ARG A 118 -0.53 -13.92 -4.03
N VAL A 119 -0.31 -13.14 -2.97
CA VAL A 119 0.61 -12.00 -2.98
C VAL A 119 2.03 -12.52 -2.95
N SER A 120 2.94 -11.93 -3.74
CA SER A 120 4.36 -12.30 -3.71
C SER A 120 5.00 -11.94 -2.37
N ALA A 121 6.05 -12.68 -1.97
CA ALA A 121 6.79 -12.38 -0.76
C ALA A 121 7.41 -10.96 -0.83
N TRP A 122 7.86 -10.54 -2.02
CA TRP A 122 8.37 -9.19 -2.21
C TRP A 122 7.33 -8.12 -1.86
N ALA A 123 6.10 -8.26 -2.35
CA ALA A 123 5.02 -7.31 -2.09
C ALA A 123 4.60 -7.30 -0.60
N GLY A 124 4.44 -8.48 0.01
CA GLY A 124 4.11 -8.59 1.43
C GLY A 124 5.18 -7.98 2.34
N ILE A 125 6.46 -8.15 2.02
CA ILE A 125 7.58 -7.53 2.75
C ILE A 125 7.63 -6.02 2.46
N HIS A 126 7.38 -5.60 1.22
CA HIS A 126 7.35 -4.19 0.82
C HIS A 126 6.38 -3.37 1.68
N TYR A 127 5.23 -3.94 2.05
CA TYR A 127 4.26 -3.29 2.92
C TYR A 127 4.91 -2.69 4.17
N PHE A 128 5.80 -3.43 4.79
CA PHE A 128 6.50 -3.03 6.02
C PHE A 128 7.82 -2.32 5.74
N ALA A 129 8.66 -2.88 4.89
CA ALA A 129 10.03 -2.42 4.66
C ALA A 129 10.14 -1.05 3.97
N SER A 130 9.12 -0.65 3.20
CA SER A 130 9.06 0.66 2.54
C SER A 130 8.49 1.77 3.41
N ARG A 131 7.89 1.42 4.54
CA ARG A 131 7.29 2.35 5.51
C ARG A 131 8.19 2.44 6.76
N HIS A 132 7.66 2.14 7.92
CA HIS A 132 8.37 2.25 9.20
C HIS A 132 8.87 0.90 9.76
N GLY A 133 8.82 -0.16 8.95
CA GLY A 133 9.10 -1.52 9.40
C GLY A 133 7.87 -2.20 10.01
N PHE A 134 8.09 -3.36 10.59
CA PHE A 134 7.08 -4.07 11.37
C PHE A 134 7.34 -3.82 12.86
N HIS A 135 6.33 -3.35 13.56
CA HIS A 135 6.38 -3.10 14.99
C HIS A 135 5.16 -3.76 15.66
N ALA A 136 5.40 -4.53 16.68
CA ALA A 136 4.30 -5.03 17.52
C ALA A 136 3.74 -3.87 18.37
N PRO A 137 2.42 -3.85 18.66
CA PRO A 137 1.84 -2.85 19.56
C PRO A 137 2.58 -2.80 20.90
N GLY A 138 2.86 -1.59 21.40
CA GLY A 138 3.59 -1.37 22.66
C GLY A 138 5.12 -1.27 22.52
N GLU A 139 5.70 -1.44 21.33
CA GLU A 139 7.11 -1.13 21.08
C GLU A 139 7.31 0.38 20.92
N ALA A 140 8.38 0.91 21.53
CA ALA A 140 8.66 2.36 21.70
C ALA A 140 8.77 3.19 20.43
N ALA A 141 8.84 2.58 19.25
CA ALA A 141 8.87 3.28 17.96
C ALA A 141 7.53 3.95 17.56
N ALA A 142 6.49 3.84 18.40
CA ALA A 142 5.18 4.43 18.12
C ALA A 142 5.12 5.94 18.41
N GLU A 143 6.07 6.50 19.16
CA GLU A 143 6.00 7.91 19.61
C GLU A 143 6.42 8.93 18.54
N ASP A 144 7.15 8.53 17.51
CA ASP A 144 7.64 9.42 16.45
C ASP A 144 6.90 9.25 15.11
N ARG A 145 5.67 8.77 15.10
CA ARG A 145 4.88 8.70 13.88
C ARG A 145 4.49 10.10 13.43
N GLU A 146 5.16 10.59 12.42
CA GLU A 146 4.70 11.77 11.69
C GLU A 146 3.24 11.56 11.25
N GLY A 147 2.41 12.61 11.37
CA GLY A 147 1.02 12.55 10.95
C GLY A 147 0.90 12.20 9.47
N VAL A 148 -0.10 11.41 9.12
CA VAL A 148 -0.42 11.09 7.73
C VAL A 148 -1.08 12.30 7.09
N LEU A 149 -0.56 12.75 5.94
CA LEU A 149 -1.15 13.85 5.19
C LEU A 149 -2.52 13.45 4.64
N THR A 150 -3.53 14.20 4.99
CA THR A 150 -4.92 13.97 4.60
C THR A 150 -5.58 15.25 4.09
N TRP A 151 -6.85 15.14 3.68
CA TRP A 151 -7.69 16.29 3.32
C TRP A 151 -8.98 16.20 4.12
N PRO A 152 -9.32 17.24 4.93
CA PRO A 152 -10.56 17.27 5.71
C PRO A 152 -11.81 17.07 4.84
N GLU A 153 -11.78 17.53 3.59
CA GLU A 153 -12.84 17.38 2.60
C GLU A 153 -12.86 15.99 1.92
N GLY A 154 -11.91 15.12 2.28
CA GLY A 154 -11.70 13.80 1.68
C GLY A 154 -10.95 13.85 0.34
N ASN A 155 -10.70 12.67 -0.24
CA ASN A 155 -9.92 12.53 -1.48
C ASN A 155 -10.59 13.20 -2.70
N GLY A 156 -11.89 13.46 -2.65
CA GLY A 156 -12.60 14.22 -3.67
C GLY A 156 -12.02 15.61 -3.89
N TRP A 157 -11.57 16.28 -2.84
CA TRP A 157 -10.90 17.57 -2.92
C TRP A 157 -9.62 17.48 -3.80
N LEU A 158 -8.79 16.48 -3.59
CA LEU A 158 -7.58 16.25 -4.39
C LEU A 158 -7.94 15.98 -5.85
N THR A 159 -8.92 15.12 -6.09
CA THR A 159 -9.42 14.82 -7.44
C THR A 159 -9.89 16.08 -8.17
N GLN A 160 -10.66 16.93 -7.50
CA GLN A 160 -11.14 18.20 -8.06
C GLN A 160 -9.97 19.14 -8.40
N ARG A 161 -8.97 19.25 -7.52
CA ARG A 161 -7.78 20.08 -7.77
C ARG A 161 -6.96 19.59 -8.97
N LEU A 162 -6.81 18.29 -9.11
CA LEU A 162 -6.11 17.67 -10.24
C LEU A 162 -6.92 17.83 -11.55
N ALA A 163 -8.25 17.76 -11.48
CA ALA A 163 -9.13 17.87 -12.65
C ALA A 163 -9.33 19.32 -13.12
N ALA A 164 -9.24 20.32 -12.23
CA ALA A 164 -9.56 21.71 -12.56
C ALA A 164 -8.82 22.24 -13.81
N PRO A 165 -7.50 22.10 -13.97
CA PRO A 165 -6.82 22.58 -15.18
C PRO A 165 -7.30 21.90 -16.47
N LEU A 166 -7.70 20.63 -16.38
CA LEU A 166 -8.21 19.85 -17.53
C LEU A 166 -9.63 20.27 -17.89
N HIS A 167 -10.44 20.59 -16.88
CA HIS A 167 -11.79 21.09 -17.06
C HIS A 167 -11.77 22.49 -17.71
N ASP A 168 -10.96 23.38 -17.17
CA ASP A 168 -10.81 24.77 -17.67
C ASP A 168 -10.22 24.78 -19.08
N GLY A 169 -9.33 23.86 -19.40
CA GLY A 169 -8.77 23.66 -20.74
C GLY A 169 -9.67 22.89 -21.73
N GLY A 170 -10.85 22.44 -21.31
CA GLY A 170 -11.77 21.65 -22.15
C GLY A 170 -11.25 20.25 -22.51
N GLN A 171 -10.28 19.75 -21.76
CA GLN A 171 -9.64 18.45 -21.97
C GLN A 171 -10.30 17.30 -21.20
N LEU A 172 -11.18 17.63 -20.27
CA LEU A 172 -11.92 16.64 -19.47
C LEU A 172 -13.33 16.43 -20.04
N ARG A 173 -13.65 15.18 -20.33
CA ARG A 173 -14.99 14.74 -20.71
C ARG A 173 -15.56 13.86 -19.60
N THR A 174 -16.65 14.29 -19.01
CA THR A 174 -17.41 13.52 -18.02
C THR A 174 -18.64 12.86 -18.64
N ALA A 175 -19.35 12.03 -17.88
CA ALA A 175 -20.51 11.28 -18.34
C ALA A 175 -20.21 10.36 -19.55
N CYS A 176 -18.97 9.88 -19.67
CA CYS A 176 -18.55 8.97 -20.74
C CYS A 176 -17.99 7.68 -20.15
N SER A 177 -18.41 6.53 -20.65
CA SER A 177 -17.82 5.22 -20.35
C SER A 177 -16.96 4.77 -21.52
N VAL A 178 -15.66 4.57 -21.29
CA VAL A 178 -14.75 4.03 -22.30
C VAL A 178 -15.09 2.56 -22.55
N LEU A 179 -15.40 2.22 -23.81
CA LEU A 179 -15.75 0.87 -24.23
C LEU A 179 -14.58 0.11 -24.83
N ARG A 180 -13.71 0.82 -25.58
CA ARG A 180 -12.57 0.23 -26.27
C ARG A 180 -11.47 1.26 -26.46
N ILE A 181 -10.24 0.81 -26.29
CA ILE A 181 -9.01 1.53 -26.67
C ILE A 181 -8.28 0.66 -27.68
N THR A 182 -7.96 1.23 -28.84
CA THR A 182 -7.21 0.53 -29.91
C THR A 182 -5.98 1.35 -30.24
N GLU A 183 -4.81 0.75 -30.02
CA GLU A 183 -3.53 1.33 -30.40
C GLU A 183 -3.29 1.11 -31.89
N GLY A 184 -2.93 2.16 -32.60
CA GLY A 184 -2.56 2.15 -34.01
C GLY A 184 -1.12 2.64 -34.23
N ARG A 185 -0.61 2.52 -35.42
CA ARG A 185 0.77 2.92 -35.77
C ARG A 185 1.05 4.41 -35.49
N HIS A 186 0.04 5.26 -35.56
CA HIS A 186 0.19 6.72 -35.51
C HIS A 186 -0.70 7.39 -34.46
N GLY A 187 -1.24 6.63 -33.50
CA GLY A 187 -2.11 7.18 -32.46
C GLY A 187 -3.00 6.15 -31.80
N VAL A 188 -3.87 6.62 -30.96
CA VAL A 188 -4.81 5.80 -30.19
C VAL A 188 -6.23 6.17 -30.60
N GLN A 189 -7.07 5.17 -30.86
CA GLN A 189 -8.51 5.34 -31.01
C GLN A 189 -9.23 4.92 -29.75
N VAL A 190 -10.15 5.75 -29.30
CA VAL A 190 -10.99 5.47 -28.11
C VAL A 190 -12.46 5.51 -28.54
N ASP A 191 -13.17 4.41 -28.32
CA ASP A 191 -14.63 4.36 -28.43
C ASP A 191 -15.22 4.50 -27.04
N ALA A 192 -16.12 5.46 -26.83
CA ALA A 192 -16.75 5.73 -25.55
C ALA A 192 -18.27 5.92 -25.73
N PHE A 193 -19.03 5.42 -24.77
CA PHE A 193 -20.46 5.70 -24.69
C PHE A 193 -20.68 6.99 -23.91
N ASN A 194 -21.32 7.96 -24.53
CA ASN A 194 -21.69 9.23 -23.91
C ASN A 194 -23.10 9.11 -23.32
N HIS A 195 -23.20 9.14 -21.99
CA HIS A 195 -24.45 9.01 -21.25
C HIS A 195 -25.36 10.25 -21.38
N ALA A 196 -24.82 11.41 -21.78
CA ALA A 196 -25.62 12.61 -21.96
C ALA A 196 -26.37 12.63 -23.31
N THR A 197 -25.79 11.97 -24.32
CA THR A 197 -26.36 11.93 -25.68
C THR A 197 -26.90 10.54 -26.07
N ASP A 198 -26.74 9.56 -25.18
CA ASP A 198 -27.15 8.14 -25.37
C ASP A 198 -26.56 7.55 -26.67
N SER A 199 -25.27 7.85 -26.94
CA SER A 199 -24.60 7.46 -28.18
C SER A 199 -23.14 7.06 -27.97
N VAL A 200 -22.61 6.29 -28.93
CA VAL A 200 -21.19 5.95 -28.97
C VAL A 200 -20.45 7.01 -29.77
N GLU A 201 -19.41 7.56 -29.15
CA GLU A 201 -18.49 8.53 -29.76
C GLU A 201 -17.11 7.87 -29.99
N ARG A 202 -16.43 8.30 -31.05
CA ARG A 202 -15.07 7.85 -31.37
C ARG A 202 -14.11 9.02 -31.35
N TRP A 203 -13.02 8.86 -30.65
CA TRP A 203 -11.96 9.84 -30.46
C TRP A 203 -10.65 9.29 -31.00
N GLN A 204 -9.84 10.18 -31.58
CA GLN A 204 -8.47 9.88 -32.04
C GLN A 204 -7.50 10.85 -31.35
N ALA A 205 -6.38 10.33 -30.84
CA ALA A 205 -5.30 11.08 -30.21
C ALA A 205 -3.93 10.55 -30.65
#